data_5974ff83dfe98e62857b5a40b0b547ad
#
_entry.id   5974ff83dfe98e62857b5a40b0b547ad
#
_cell.length_a   1.000
_cell.length_b   1.000
_cell.length_c   1.000
_cell.angle_alpha   90.00
_cell.angle_beta   90.00
_cell.angle_gamma   90.00
#
_symmetry.space_group_name_H-M   'P 1'
#
loop_
_entity.id
_entity.type
_entity.pdbx_description
1 polymer ?
#
loop_
_entity_poly.entity_id
_entity_poly.type
_entity_poly.pdbx_seq_one_letter_code
_entity_poly.pdbx_strand_id
1 'polypeptide(L)'
;MGLSDGEKSVLYYIGAVLYAMHDAAILVDDPETFIHSSMMRTLWNVLEQMRPDCTFIYNTHDVDFASSRIDNQCVWVKEFDPESVAWDYEVMSTSRDLDSALLDLLGSRKPVLFVEGDEKHSIDSRLYPLIFPEYTIKPLGSCNKVIETVRSFGDLKGFHKLDSRGIVDRDRRSAPEVEYLRKKNILVPNVAEVENLFMLEDVIRAVARYKHRNENIVFPKVKKRIIEMFTRELKQQALMHVRHRVKRDVEVRIDQRFRNISALEEHMVELVSEINPRGMYDQLCREFHAYEDKGDYASILKVYNQKLMIGESNVPVLCGYKNKDDYIRGVLNILKSNNIEANAIRVAITECFGITEQPSNDQKTKN
;
A
#
# COMPACT_ATOMS: atom_id res chain seq x y z
N MET A 1 37.68 -20.21 23.98
CA MET A 1 36.55 -19.62 23.26
C MET A 1 35.48 -20.68 23.09
N GLY A 2 34.25 -20.45 23.53
CA GLY A 2 33.13 -21.37 23.29
C GLY A 2 32.48 -21.09 21.95
N LEU A 3 31.83 -22.08 21.37
CA LEU A 3 31.00 -21.93 20.15
C LEU A 3 29.81 -21.00 20.45
N SER A 4 29.45 -20.16 19.49
CA SER A 4 28.19 -19.40 19.49
C SER A 4 26.99 -20.33 19.41
N ASP A 5 25.80 -19.87 19.77
CA ASP A 5 24.61 -20.71 19.73
C ASP A 5 24.25 -21.12 18.31
N GLY A 6 24.48 -20.26 17.32
CA GLY A 6 24.35 -20.62 15.91
C GLY A 6 25.31 -21.73 15.46
N GLU A 7 26.58 -21.68 15.84
CA GLU A 7 27.55 -22.73 15.54
C GLU A 7 27.19 -24.06 16.22
N LYS A 8 26.70 -24.03 17.46
CA LYS A 8 26.19 -25.21 18.14
C LYS A 8 25.00 -25.83 17.43
N SER A 9 24.02 -25.00 17.00
CA SER A 9 22.86 -25.45 16.26
C SER A 9 23.24 -26.11 14.93
N VAL A 10 24.15 -25.52 14.18
CA VAL A 10 24.66 -26.10 12.92
C VAL A 10 25.29 -27.46 13.15
N LEU A 11 26.18 -27.58 14.17
CA LEU A 11 26.80 -28.87 14.50
C LEU A 11 25.78 -29.91 14.94
N TYR A 12 24.77 -29.49 15.72
CA TYR A 12 23.70 -30.38 16.17
C TYR A 12 22.90 -30.91 14.96
N TYR A 13 22.46 -30.05 14.06
CA TYR A 13 21.70 -30.45 12.88
C TYR A 13 22.50 -31.38 11.97
N ILE A 14 23.75 -31.06 11.70
CA ILE A 14 24.65 -31.94 10.93
C ILE A 14 24.74 -33.32 11.60
N GLY A 15 25.01 -33.38 12.89
CA GLY A 15 25.14 -34.62 13.65
C GLY A 15 23.83 -35.43 13.65
N ALA A 16 22.70 -34.79 13.94
CA ALA A 16 21.40 -35.45 13.99
C ALA A 16 20.98 -36.04 12.63
N VAL A 17 21.17 -35.30 11.54
CA VAL A 17 20.83 -35.72 10.19
C VAL A 17 21.74 -36.87 9.72
N LEU A 18 23.05 -36.79 9.96
CA LEU A 18 23.98 -37.83 9.56
C LEU A 18 23.81 -39.13 10.36
N TYR A 19 23.33 -39.01 11.61
CA TYR A 19 23.10 -40.17 12.48
C TYR A 19 21.71 -40.79 12.32
N ALA A 20 20.80 -40.17 11.57
CA ALA A 20 19.48 -40.68 11.32
C ALA A 20 19.55 -42.05 10.60
N MET A 21 18.59 -42.94 10.91
CA MET A 21 18.49 -44.26 10.25
C MET A 21 18.25 -44.07 8.74
N HIS A 22 18.55 -45.10 8.00
CA HIS A 22 18.25 -45.19 6.57
C HIS A 22 16.71 -45.10 6.37
N ASP A 23 16.26 -44.36 5.35
CA ASP A 23 14.85 -44.13 5.05
C ASP A 23 14.04 -43.45 6.19
N ALA A 24 14.70 -42.68 7.06
CA ALA A 24 14.04 -41.99 8.16
C ALA A 24 13.21 -40.79 7.72
N ALA A 25 12.15 -40.48 8.47
CA ALA A 25 11.48 -39.21 8.44
C ALA A 25 12.15 -38.27 9.47
N ILE A 26 12.72 -37.16 8.99
CA ILE A 26 13.41 -36.16 9.81
C ILE A 26 12.50 -34.97 9.99
N LEU A 27 11.98 -34.78 11.22
CA LEU A 27 11.13 -33.64 11.57
C LEU A 27 12.01 -32.53 12.13
N VAL A 28 11.88 -31.35 11.57
CA VAL A 28 12.63 -30.14 11.97
C VAL A 28 11.65 -29.07 12.35
N ASP A 29 11.67 -28.67 13.61
CA ASP A 29 10.86 -27.59 14.15
C ASP A 29 11.69 -26.32 14.21
N ASP A 30 11.15 -25.21 13.67
CA ASP A 30 11.79 -23.91 13.58
C ASP A 30 13.26 -23.96 13.08
N PRO A 31 13.51 -24.42 11.82
CA PRO A 31 14.85 -24.54 11.24
C PRO A 31 15.64 -23.22 11.22
N GLU A 32 14.97 -22.09 11.34
CA GLU A 32 15.51 -20.73 11.44
C GLU A 32 16.09 -20.39 12.80
N THR A 33 15.83 -21.16 13.84
CA THR A 33 16.23 -20.81 15.20
C THR A 33 17.77 -20.79 15.34
N PHE A 34 18.30 -19.63 15.75
CA PHE A 34 19.74 -19.34 15.91
C PHE A 34 20.58 -19.35 14.62
N ILE A 35 20.01 -19.56 13.46
CA ILE A 35 20.72 -19.58 12.17
C ILE A 35 20.33 -18.37 11.33
N HIS A 36 21.34 -17.64 10.81
CA HIS A 36 21.07 -16.52 9.90
C HIS A 36 20.44 -17.03 8.60
N SER A 37 19.42 -16.33 8.09
CA SER A 37 18.64 -16.73 6.90
C SER A 37 19.49 -17.06 5.68
N SER A 38 20.63 -16.38 5.47
CA SER A 38 21.55 -16.66 4.37
C SER A 38 22.27 -18.00 4.48
N MET A 39 22.51 -18.47 5.71
CA MET A 39 23.16 -19.77 5.95
C MET A 39 22.16 -20.91 6.02
N MET A 40 20.96 -20.67 6.50
CA MET A 40 19.92 -21.65 6.70
C MET A 40 19.59 -22.44 5.40
N ARG A 41 19.35 -21.71 4.30
CA ARG A 41 19.08 -22.33 3.00
C ARG A 41 20.22 -23.24 2.54
N THR A 42 21.45 -22.77 2.67
CA THR A 42 22.63 -23.51 2.26
C THR A 42 22.81 -24.78 3.10
N LEU A 43 22.66 -24.65 4.42
CA LEU A 43 22.79 -25.77 5.35
C LEU A 43 21.80 -26.90 5.00
N TRP A 44 20.52 -26.57 4.92
CA TRP A 44 19.49 -27.56 4.68
C TRP A 44 19.56 -28.16 3.27
N ASN A 45 19.93 -27.37 2.24
CA ASN A 45 20.18 -27.91 0.90
C ASN A 45 21.30 -28.94 0.91
N VAL A 46 22.39 -28.68 1.64
CA VAL A 46 23.50 -29.65 1.74
C VAL A 46 23.07 -30.93 2.49
N LEU A 47 22.35 -30.78 3.60
CA LEU A 47 21.89 -31.91 4.40
C LEU A 47 20.90 -32.79 3.63
N GLU A 48 19.95 -32.22 2.90
CA GLU A 48 19.05 -32.96 2.03
C GLU A 48 19.80 -33.71 0.92
N GLN A 49 20.80 -33.08 0.29
CA GLN A 49 21.63 -33.71 -0.73
C GLN A 49 22.49 -34.86 -0.17
N MET A 50 22.93 -34.76 1.08
CA MET A 50 23.71 -35.77 1.74
C MET A 50 22.86 -37.01 2.16
N ARG A 51 21.56 -36.79 2.37
CA ARG A 51 20.62 -37.85 2.80
C ARG A 51 19.38 -37.93 1.91
N PRO A 52 19.58 -38.25 0.62
CA PRO A 52 18.47 -38.38 -0.33
C PRO A 52 17.54 -39.55 -0.03
N ASP A 53 17.97 -40.43 0.85
CA ASP A 53 17.21 -41.57 1.38
C ASP A 53 16.17 -41.12 2.42
N CYS A 54 16.32 -39.96 3.05
CA CYS A 54 15.45 -39.49 4.11
C CYS A 54 14.36 -38.55 3.60
N THR A 55 13.21 -38.55 4.28
CA THR A 55 12.15 -37.56 4.06
C THR A 55 12.28 -36.45 5.10
N PHE A 56 12.43 -35.20 4.63
CA PHE A 56 12.51 -34.04 5.52
C PHE A 56 11.13 -33.39 5.64
N ILE A 57 10.71 -33.10 6.87
CA ILE A 57 9.48 -32.41 7.21
C ILE A 57 9.84 -31.21 8.07
N TYR A 58 9.59 -30.00 7.55
CA TYR A 58 9.90 -28.75 8.25
C TYR A 58 8.62 -28.11 8.77
N ASN A 59 8.61 -27.73 10.03
CA ASN A 59 7.66 -26.79 10.60
C ASN A 59 8.37 -25.44 10.70
N THR A 60 7.94 -24.44 9.95
CA THR A 60 8.63 -23.15 9.87
C THR A 60 7.67 -21.98 9.71
N HIS A 61 8.05 -20.84 10.25
CA HIS A 61 7.41 -19.54 10.01
C HIS A 61 8.16 -18.73 8.95
N ASP A 62 9.33 -19.17 8.49
CA ASP A 62 10.12 -18.51 7.44
C ASP A 62 9.63 -18.94 6.05
N VAL A 63 8.87 -18.05 5.45
CA VAL A 63 8.26 -18.28 4.13
C VAL A 63 9.31 -18.32 3.02
N ASP A 64 10.39 -17.55 3.15
CA ASP A 64 11.51 -17.56 2.23
C ASP A 64 12.24 -18.90 2.26
N PHE A 65 12.32 -19.52 3.44
CA PHE A 65 12.85 -20.87 3.57
C PHE A 65 11.91 -21.88 2.91
N ALA A 66 10.62 -21.84 3.24
CA ALA A 66 9.62 -22.74 2.67
C ALA A 66 9.58 -22.67 1.14
N SER A 67 9.59 -21.46 0.55
CA SER A 67 9.58 -21.23 -0.89
C SER A 67 10.87 -21.66 -1.59
N SER A 68 11.99 -21.75 -0.86
CA SER A 68 13.29 -22.14 -1.41
C SER A 68 13.44 -23.65 -1.60
N ARG A 69 12.49 -24.45 -1.10
CA ARG A 69 12.51 -25.91 -1.26
C ARG A 69 11.99 -26.28 -2.64
N ILE A 70 12.76 -27.07 -3.40
CA ILE A 70 12.42 -27.53 -4.74
C ILE A 70 11.69 -28.87 -4.60
N ASP A 71 10.66 -29.11 -5.41
CA ASP A 71 9.88 -30.35 -5.46
C ASP A 71 9.28 -30.82 -4.12
N ASN A 72 8.82 -29.86 -3.29
CA ASN A 72 8.17 -30.17 -2.03
C ASN A 72 6.65 -30.00 -2.09
N GLN A 73 5.98 -30.53 -1.09
CA GLN A 73 4.60 -30.21 -0.76
C GLN A 73 4.60 -29.24 0.43
N CYS A 74 3.91 -28.14 0.29
CA CYS A 74 3.69 -27.20 1.40
C CYS A 74 2.31 -27.46 2.00
N VAL A 75 2.26 -27.71 3.30
CA VAL A 75 1.01 -27.82 4.06
C VAL A 75 0.84 -26.53 4.83
N TRP A 76 -0.14 -25.73 4.41
CA TRP A 76 -0.48 -24.51 5.13
C TRP A 76 -1.55 -24.77 6.16
N VAL A 77 -1.17 -24.73 7.43
CA VAL A 77 -2.07 -24.86 8.58
C VAL A 77 -2.72 -23.52 8.88
N LYS A 78 -4.03 -23.42 8.67
CA LYS A 78 -4.83 -22.17 8.84
C LYS A 78 -5.29 -21.99 10.28
N GLU A 79 -5.87 -23.03 10.87
CA GLU A 79 -6.46 -22.98 12.21
C GLU A 79 -6.50 -24.38 12.85
N PHE A 80 -6.44 -24.39 14.16
CA PHE A 80 -6.72 -25.58 14.96
C PHE A 80 -7.93 -25.33 15.83
N ASP A 81 -8.96 -26.17 15.71
CA ASP A 81 -10.12 -26.15 16.58
C ASP A 81 -9.91 -27.11 17.75
N PRO A 82 -9.70 -26.60 18.97
CA PRO A 82 -9.47 -27.44 20.13
C PRO A 82 -10.72 -28.23 20.59
N GLU A 83 -11.93 -27.81 20.22
CA GLU A 83 -13.17 -28.50 20.62
C GLU A 83 -13.40 -29.74 19.78
N SER A 84 -13.21 -29.64 18.47
CA SER A 84 -13.34 -30.76 17.55
C SER A 84 -12.05 -31.54 17.32
N VAL A 85 -10.92 -31.04 17.87
CA VAL A 85 -9.55 -31.58 17.63
C VAL A 85 -9.26 -31.69 16.14
N ALA A 86 -9.73 -30.71 15.37
CA ALA A 86 -9.59 -30.69 13.91
C ALA A 86 -8.64 -29.58 13.45
N TRP A 87 -7.88 -29.87 12.40
CA TRP A 87 -7.00 -28.93 11.72
C TRP A 87 -7.65 -28.46 10.42
N ASP A 88 -7.75 -27.16 10.22
CA ASP A 88 -8.02 -26.58 8.91
C ASP A 88 -6.66 -26.33 8.22
N TYR A 89 -6.38 -27.08 7.17
CA TYR A 89 -5.13 -26.98 6.42
C TYR A 89 -5.35 -27.17 4.92
N GLU A 90 -4.41 -26.68 4.15
CA GLU A 90 -4.39 -26.81 2.69
C GLU A 90 -3.05 -27.32 2.21
N VAL A 91 -3.07 -28.29 1.30
CA VAL A 91 -1.87 -28.82 0.66
C VAL A 91 -1.65 -28.09 -0.66
N MET A 92 -0.56 -27.35 -0.74
CA MET A 92 -0.16 -26.58 -1.93
C MET A 92 0.98 -27.29 -2.62
N SER A 93 0.87 -27.51 -3.93
CA SER A 93 2.01 -27.89 -4.74
C SER A 93 2.85 -26.65 -5.02
N THR A 94 4.13 -26.67 -4.67
CA THR A 94 5.08 -25.56 -4.89
C THR A 94 5.49 -25.39 -6.35
N SER A 95 4.61 -25.69 -7.28
CA SER A 95 4.85 -25.38 -8.68
C SER A 95 4.61 -23.89 -8.94
N ARG A 96 5.67 -23.11 -9.10
CA ARG A 96 5.84 -21.86 -9.88
C ARG A 96 4.85 -20.70 -9.74
N ASP A 97 3.71 -20.85 -9.05
CA ASP A 97 2.62 -19.85 -9.08
C ASP A 97 2.41 -19.08 -7.77
N LEU A 98 3.12 -19.41 -6.70
CA LEU A 98 3.10 -18.65 -5.46
C LEU A 98 4.36 -17.78 -5.38
N ASP A 99 4.20 -16.54 -5.81
CA ASP A 99 5.19 -15.50 -5.60
C ASP A 99 5.57 -15.45 -4.09
N SER A 100 6.87 -15.42 -3.77
CA SER A 100 7.37 -15.35 -2.38
C SER A 100 6.68 -14.24 -1.58
N ALA A 101 6.27 -13.17 -2.27
CA ALA A 101 5.47 -12.09 -1.72
C ALA A 101 4.10 -12.54 -1.20
N LEU A 102 3.44 -13.50 -1.85
CA LEU A 102 2.13 -14.00 -1.42
C LEU A 102 2.27 -14.86 -0.16
N LEU A 103 3.31 -15.67 -0.08
CA LEU A 103 3.59 -16.50 1.08
C LEU A 103 3.92 -15.68 2.33
N ASP A 104 4.71 -14.58 2.19
CA ASP A 104 4.95 -13.60 3.27
C ASP A 104 3.67 -13.00 3.82
N LEU A 105 2.72 -12.72 2.92
CA LEU A 105 1.42 -12.16 3.28
C LEU A 105 0.56 -13.18 4.04
N LEU A 106 0.57 -14.42 3.61
CA LEU A 106 -0.19 -15.52 4.26
C LEU A 106 0.35 -15.83 5.67
N GLY A 107 1.67 -15.70 5.88
CA GLY A 107 2.30 -15.90 7.19
C GLY A 107 2.01 -14.79 8.21
N SER A 108 1.67 -13.57 7.77
CA SER A 108 1.52 -12.42 8.67
C SER A 108 0.25 -12.42 9.52
N ARG A 109 -0.78 -13.18 9.18
CA ARG A 109 -2.13 -13.21 9.81
C ARG A 109 -2.83 -11.84 9.89
N LYS A 110 -2.21 -10.76 9.44
CA LYS A 110 -2.80 -9.42 9.39
C LYS A 110 -3.43 -9.18 8.02
N PRO A 111 -4.51 -8.40 7.95
CA PRO A 111 -5.03 -7.95 6.66
C PRO A 111 -3.95 -7.21 5.88
N VAL A 112 -4.02 -7.28 4.56
CA VAL A 112 -3.01 -6.73 3.67
C VAL A 112 -3.49 -5.43 3.05
N LEU A 113 -2.60 -4.43 3.02
CA LEU A 113 -2.83 -3.17 2.34
C LEU A 113 -1.81 -2.99 1.22
N PHE A 114 -2.27 -3.18 -0.01
CA PHE A 114 -1.46 -2.97 -1.21
C PHE A 114 -1.41 -1.47 -1.54
N VAL A 115 -0.20 -0.95 -1.79
CA VAL A 115 0.01 0.48 -2.03
C VAL A 115 0.88 0.71 -3.27
N GLU A 116 0.83 1.92 -3.81
CA GLU A 116 1.73 2.33 -4.89
C GLU A 116 3.18 2.52 -4.39
N GLY A 117 4.12 2.71 -5.31
CA GLY A 117 5.52 2.97 -5.00
C GLY A 117 6.36 1.73 -4.73
N ASP A 118 7.58 1.94 -4.25
CA ASP A 118 8.57 0.90 -3.94
C ASP A 118 8.84 0.79 -2.44
N GLU A 119 9.46 -0.32 -2.02
CA GLU A 119 9.73 -0.61 -0.60
C GLU A 119 10.70 0.38 0.07
N LYS A 120 11.63 0.97 -0.69
CA LYS A 120 12.76 1.71 -0.12
C LYS A 120 12.59 3.22 -0.17
N HIS A 121 12.01 3.76 -1.24
CA HIS A 121 12.08 5.20 -1.54
C HIS A 121 10.72 5.89 -1.53
N SER A 122 9.62 5.16 -1.72
CA SER A 122 8.30 5.79 -1.80
C SER A 122 7.85 6.38 -0.45
N ILE A 123 7.03 7.40 -0.53
CA ILE A 123 6.37 8.00 0.63
C ILE A 123 5.37 7.00 1.20
N ASP A 124 4.67 6.28 0.35
CA ASP A 124 3.62 5.31 0.69
C ASP A 124 4.13 4.26 1.68
N SER A 125 5.27 3.62 1.35
CA SER A 125 5.87 2.58 2.18
C SER A 125 6.32 3.07 3.57
N ARG A 126 6.56 4.36 3.72
CA ARG A 126 6.97 4.99 4.99
C ARG A 126 5.80 5.60 5.77
N LEU A 127 4.77 6.07 5.09
CA LEU A 127 3.62 6.74 5.70
C LEU A 127 2.57 5.74 6.17
N TYR A 128 2.12 4.84 5.30
CA TYR A 128 0.97 3.99 5.59
C TYR A 128 1.16 3.00 6.75
N PRO A 129 2.36 2.46 7.06
CA PRO A 129 2.55 1.68 8.28
C PRO A 129 2.31 2.47 9.57
N LEU A 130 2.44 3.81 9.53
CA LEU A 130 2.20 4.71 10.66
C LEU A 130 0.74 5.14 10.78
N ILE A 131 -0.02 5.04 9.69
CA ILE A 131 -1.45 5.38 9.63
C ILE A 131 -2.32 4.14 9.84
N PHE A 132 -1.95 2.99 9.27
CA PHE A 132 -2.69 1.73 9.30
C PHE A 132 -1.83 0.59 9.91
N PRO A 133 -1.50 0.67 11.20
CA PRO A 133 -0.59 -0.30 11.87
C PRO A 133 -1.19 -1.71 11.98
N GLU A 134 -2.50 -1.84 11.82
CA GLU A 134 -3.23 -3.10 11.81
C GLU A 134 -3.05 -3.90 10.50
N TYR A 135 -2.56 -3.25 9.43
CA TYR A 135 -2.32 -3.88 8.14
C TYR A 135 -0.84 -4.23 7.92
N THR A 136 -0.60 -5.27 7.14
CA THR A 136 0.70 -5.49 6.48
C THR A 136 0.73 -4.68 5.19
N ILE A 137 1.65 -3.73 5.08
CA ILE A 137 1.76 -2.85 3.92
C ILE A 137 2.64 -3.49 2.86
N LYS A 138 2.13 -3.64 1.62
CA LYS A 138 2.88 -4.19 0.49
C LYS A 138 2.87 -3.24 -0.70
N PRO A 139 4.00 -2.59 -1.03
CA PRO A 139 4.12 -1.74 -2.21
C PRO A 139 4.25 -2.60 -3.49
N LEU A 140 3.55 -2.20 -4.55
CA LEU A 140 3.48 -2.93 -5.83
C LEU A 140 3.94 -2.10 -7.04
N GLY A 141 4.40 -0.88 -6.83
CA GLY A 141 4.93 0.02 -7.85
C GLY A 141 3.85 0.88 -8.52
N SER A 142 2.93 0.30 -9.27
CA SER A 142 1.95 1.08 -10.04
C SER A 142 0.51 0.86 -9.60
N CYS A 143 -0.31 1.87 -9.80
CA CYS A 143 -1.76 1.85 -9.56
C CYS A 143 -2.45 0.63 -10.22
N ASN A 144 -2.12 0.29 -11.47
CA ASN A 144 -2.73 -0.86 -12.14
C ASN A 144 -2.40 -2.17 -11.44
N LYS A 145 -1.14 -2.35 -11.00
CA LYS A 145 -0.75 -3.54 -10.22
C LYS A 145 -1.49 -3.62 -8.90
N VAL A 146 -1.69 -2.50 -8.20
CA VAL A 146 -2.48 -2.47 -6.97
C VAL A 146 -3.91 -2.95 -7.23
N ILE A 147 -4.56 -2.40 -8.27
CA ILE A 147 -5.95 -2.73 -8.63
C ILE A 147 -6.08 -4.21 -9.02
N GLU A 148 -5.18 -4.70 -9.86
CA GLU A 148 -5.17 -6.10 -10.32
C GLU A 148 -4.90 -7.07 -9.17
N THR A 149 -3.92 -6.75 -8.31
CA THR A 149 -3.57 -7.60 -7.16
C THR A 149 -4.70 -7.66 -6.14
N VAL A 150 -5.33 -6.54 -5.78
CA VAL A 150 -6.49 -6.53 -4.87
C VAL A 150 -7.62 -7.41 -5.40
N ARG A 151 -7.88 -7.35 -6.72
CA ARG A 151 -8.89 -8.18 -7.36
C ARG A 151 -8.51 -9.66 -7.30
N SER A 152 -7.31 -10.01 -7.78
CA SER A 152 -6.83 -11.40 -7.81
C SER A 152 -6.75 -11.99 -6.41
N PHE A 153 -6.26 -11.22 -5.44
CA PHE A 153 -6.20 -11.64 -4.04
C PHE A 153 -7.61 -11.85 -3.46
N GLY A 154 -8.58 -11.00 -3.83
CA GLY A 154 -9.98 -11.17 -3.47
C GLY A 154 -10.63 -12.43 -4.09
N ASP A 155 -10.27 -12.77 -5.33
CA ASP A 155 -10.75 -13.97 -6.00
C ASP A 155 -10.20 -15.25 -5.34
N LEU A 156 -9.04 -15.16 -4.67
CA LEU A 156 -8.39 -16.24 -3.93
C LEU A 156 -8.87 -16.38 -2.46
N LYS A 157 -9.92 -15.68 -2.04
CA LYS A 157 -10.47 -15.78 -0.66
C LYS A 157 -10.90 -17.18 -0.24
N GLY A 158 -11.11 -18.10 -1.19
CA GLY A 158 -11.31 -19.52 -0.91
C GLY A 158 -10.05 -20.21 -0.36
N PHE A 159 -8.87 -19.67 -0.68
CA PHE A 159 -7.57 -20.21 -0.28
C PHE A 159 -7.00 -19.56 0.97
N HIS A 160 -7.41 -18.32 1.29
CA HIS A 160 -6.97 -17.60 2.49
C HIS A 160 -8.12 -16.80 3.11
N LYS A 161 -8.11 -16.68 4.43
CA LYS A 161 -9.12 -15.88 5.18
C LYS A 161 -8.71 -14.40 5.34
N LEU A 162 -7.59 -13.97 4.74
CA LEU A 162 -7.08 -12.61 4.91
C LEU A 162 -7.89 -11.60 4.11
N ASP A 163 -8.25 -10.51 4.78
CA ASP A 163 -8.81 -9.35 4.09
C ASP A 163 -7.69 -8.55 3.41
N SER A 164 -8.00 -8.05 2.22
CA SER A 164 -7.10 -7.17 1.49
C SER A 164 -7.79 -5.90 1.04
N ARG A 165 -7.03 -4.82 1.04
CA ARG A 165 -7.42 -3.52 0.48
C ARG A 165 -6.29 -2.97 -0.36
N GLY A 166 -6.59 -2.03 -1.23
CA GLY A 166 -5.60 -1.25 -1.96
C GLY A 166 -5.69 0.23 -1.61
N ILE A 167 -4.60 0.95 -1.74
CA ILE A 167 -4.58 2.42 -1.79
C ILE A 167 -3.98 2.82 -3.13
N VAL A 168 -4.67 3.70 -3.83
CA VAL A 168 -4.17 4.35 -5.03
C VAL A 168 -4.40 5.85 -4.95
N ASP A 169 -3.51 6.63 -5.56
CA ASP A 169 -3.68 8.06 -5.68
C ASP A 169 -4.98 8.42 -6.41
N ARG A 170 -5.59 9.53 -6.02
CA ARG A 170 -6.76 10.03 -6.73
C ARG A 170 -6.41 10.48 -8.13
N ASP A 171 -5.25 11.09 -8.30
CA ASP A 171 -4.83 11.71 -9.54
C ASP A 171 -5.91 12.65 -10.11
N ARG A 172 -6.30 12.38 -11.36
CA ARG A 172 -7.33 13.14 -12.09
C ARG A 172 -8.64 12.36 -12.26
N ARG A 173 -8.85 11.33 -11.42
CA ARG A 173 -10.05 10.49 -11.49
C ARG A 173 -11.31 11.29 -11.15
N SER A 174 -12.36 11.02 -11.89
CA SER A 174 -13.70 11.55 -11.62
C SER A 174 -14.34 10.92 -10.37
N ALA A 175 -15.39 11.53 -9.86
CA ALA A 175 -16.10 10.98 -8.70
C ALA A 175 -16.68 9.57 -8.94
N PRO A 176 -17.29 9.27 -10.12
CA PRO A 176 -17.74 7.90 -10.42
C PRO A 176 -16.61 6.86 -10.46
N GLU A 177 -15.44 7.20 -11.01
CA GLU A 177 -14.27 6.32 -11.01
C GLU A 177 -13.77 6.01 -9.59
N VAL A 178 -13.71 7.01 -8.73
CA VAL A 178 -13.33 6.84 -7.32
C VAL A 178 -14.35 5.97 -6.59
N GLU A 179 -15.64 6.18 -6.80
CA GLU A 179 -16.69 5.35 -6.18
C GLU A 179 -16.61 3.89 -6.65
N TYR A 180 -16.35 3.67 -7.95
CA TYR A 180 -16.14 2.32 -8.49
C TYR A 180 -14.95 1.62 -7.81
N LEU A 181 -13.82 2.30 -7.63
CA LEU A 181 -12.64 1.75 -6.95
C LEU A 181 -12.93 1.42 -5.48
N ARG A 182 -13.63 2.30 -4.76
CA ARG A 182 -14.03 2.08 -3.37
C ARG A 182 -14.92 0.85 -3.20
N LYS A 183 -15.85 0.61 -4.13
CA LYS A 183 -16.66 -0.62 -4.16
C LYS A 183 -15.83 -1.89 -4.40
N LYS A 184 -14.61 -1.76 -4.89
CA LYS A 184 -13.65 -2.86 -5.13
C LYS A 184 -12.59 -2.97 -4.04
N ASN A 185 -12.86 -2.47 -2.83
CA ASN A 185 -11.92 -2.45 -1.69
C ASN A 185 -10.64 -1.65 -1.94
N ILE A 186 -10.70 -0.65 -2.83
CA ILE A 186 -9.58 0.23 -3.11
C ILE A 186 -9.87 1.61 -2.53
N LEU A 187 -9.10 2.01 -1.56
CA LEU A 187 -9.17 3.31 -0.92
C LEU A 187 -8.55 4.36 -1.84
N VAL A 188 -9.25 5.46 -2.01
CA VAL A 188 -8.78 6.61 -2.80
C VAL A 188 -8.92 7.85 -1.93
N PRO A 189 -7.84 8.59 -1.67
CA PRO A 189 -7.87 9.77 -0.80
C PRO A 189 -8.67 10.92 -1.44
N ASN A 190 -9.15 11.82 -0.60
CA ASN A 190 -9.80 13.06 -1.06
C ASN A 190 -8.79 14.17 -1.39
N VAL A 191 -7.57 13.80 -1.74
CA VAL A 191 -6.52 14.67 -2.30
C VAL A 191 -5.96 14.04 -3.57
N ALA A 192 -5.27 14.82 -4.41
CA ALA A 192 -4.82 14.36 -5.72
C ALA A 192 -3.71 13.28 -5.64
N GLU A 193 -2.71 13.48 -4.81
CA GLU A 193 -1.54 12.61 -4.66
C GLU A 193 -1.20 12.40 -3.17
N VAL A 194 -0.42 11.37 -2.85
CA VAL A 194 0.02 11.08 -1.47
C VAL A 194 0.75 12.27 -0.82
N GLU A 195 1.52 13.04 -1.59
CA GLU A 195 2.18 14.25 -1.09
C GLU A 195 1.19 15.30 -0.57
N ASN A 196 -0.01 15.35 -1.14
CA ASN A 196 -1.05 16.30 -0.71
C ASN A 196 -1.62 15.96 0.67
N LEU A 197 -1.44 14.73 1.18
CA LEU A 197 -1.78 14.37 2.55
C LEU A 197 -1.00 15.21 3.57
N PHE A 198 0.24 15.55 3.25
CA PHE A 198 1.07 16.43 4.08
C PHE A 198 0.64 17.89 4.05
N MET A 199 -0.25 18.23 3.11
CA MET A 199 -0.79 19.59 2.92
C MET A 199 -2.19 19.74 3.51
N LEU A 200 -2.79 18.71 4.11
CA LEU A 200 -4.07 18.83 4.81
C LEU A 200 -3.98 19.90 5.91
N GLU A 201 -5.04 20.69 6.08
CA GLU A 201 -5.09 21.79 7.06
C GLU A 201 -4.69 21.31 8.44
N ASP A 202 -5.31 20.23 8.92
CA ASP A 202 -5.08 19.70 10.27
C ASP A 202 -3.67 19.14 10.43
N VAL A 203 -3.09 18.59 9.37
CA VAL A 203 -1.68 18.14 9.37
C VAL A 203 -0.75 19.35 9.53
N ILE A 204 -0.94 20.40 8.72
CA ILE A 204 -0.11 21.62 8.82
C ILE A 204 -0.25 22.26 10.20
N ARG A 205 -1.48 22.36 10.73
CA ARG A 205 -1.74 22.91 12.05
C ARG A 205 -1.08 22.10 13.16
N ALA A 206 -1.21 20.76 13.13
CA ALA A 206 -0.58 19.88 14.09
C ALA A 206 0.95 20.00 14.07
N VAL A 207 1.55 20.03 12.86
CA VAL A 207 3.00 20.20 12.71
C VAL A 207 3.47 21.57 13.22
N ALA A 208 2.71 22.64 12.96
CA ALA A 208 3.02 23.97 13.46
C ALA A 208 3.00 24.00 15.00
N ARG A 209 1.97 23.43 15.64
CA ARG A 209 1.90 23.30 17.12
C ARG A 209 3.09 22.52 17.67
N TYR A 210 3.39 21.38 17.08
CA TYR A 210 4.54 20.54 17.49
C TYR A 210 5.87 21.32 17.46
N LYS A 211 6.03 22.22 16.51
CA LYS A 211 7.21 23.09 16.35
C LYS A 211 7.08 24.43 17.09
N HIS A 212 6.11 24.57 18.00
CA HIS A 212 5.84 25.81 18.74
C HIS A 212 5.68 27.03 17.83
N ARG A 213 5.07 26.83 16.64
CA ARG A 213 4.69 27.90 15.72
C ARG A 213 3.19 28.16 15.84
N ASN A 214 2.79 29.42 15.63
CA ASN A 214 1.39 29.79 15.68
C ASN A 214 0.65 29.27 14.42
N GLU A 215 -0.15 28.22 14.59
CA GLU A 215 -0.92 27.58 13.52
C GLU A 215 -1.89 28.51 12.80
N ASN A 216 -2.46 29.50 13.54
CA ASN A 216 -3.37 30.51 12.99
C ASN A 216 -2.66 31.57 12.13
N ILE A 217 -1.33 31.59 12.14
CA ILE A 217 -0.50 32.40 11.23
C ILE A 217 0.06 31.53 10.10
N VAL A 218 0.49 30.32 10.42
CA VAL A 218 1.13 29.41 9.45
C VAL A 218 0.13 28.97 8.37
N PHE A 219 -1.00 28.36 8.77
CA PHE A 219 -1.93 27.79 7.81
C PHE A 219 -2.51 28.82 6.83
N PRO A 220 -3.01 30.01 7.24
CA PRO A 220 -3.51 30.99 6.29
C PRO A 220 -2.48 31.46 5.26
N LYS A 221 -1.19 31.54 5.63
CA LYS A 221 -0.10 31.86 4.68
C LYS A 221 0.10 30.74 3.66
N VAL A 222 0.11 29.48 4.10
CA VAL A 222 0.21 28.33 3.21
C VAL A 222 -1.00 28.27 2.29
N LYS A 223 -2.22 28.36 2.83
CA LYS A 223 -3.47 28.36 2.07
C LYS A 223 -3.45 29.43 0.97
N LYS A 224 -3.10 30.66 1.32
CA LYS A 224 -3.00 31.78 0.35
C LYS A 224 -2.03 31.42 -0.78
N ARG A 225 -0.85 30.89 -0.44
CA ARG A 225 0.18 30.53 -1.42
C ARG A 225 -0.27 29.43 -2.36
N ILE A 226 -0.94 28.39 -1.82
CA ILE A 226 -1.47 27.28 -2.65
C ILE A 226 -2.56 27.79 -3.60
N ILE A 227 -3.45 28.66 -3.15
CA ILE A 227 -4.47 29.25 -4.02
C ILE A 227 -3.79 30.06 -5.14
N GLU A 228 -2.81 30.91 -4.84
CA GLU A 228 -2.06 31.67 -5.83
C GLU A 228 -1.35 30.76 -6.86
N MET A 229 -0.79 29.64 -6.42
CA MET A 229 -0.17 28.66 -7.31
C MET A 229 -1.21 27.99 -8.21
N PHE A 230 -2.33 27.55 -7.63
CA PHE A 230 -3.42 26.92 -8.35
C PHE A 230 -4.03 27.86 -9.42
N THR A 231 -4.30 29.12 -9.05
CA THR A 231 -4.78 30.16 -9.97
C THR A 231 -3.89 30.29 -11.19
N ARG A 232 -2.59 30.36 -10.99
CA ARG A 232 -1.58 30.46 -12.05
C ARG A 232 -1.63 29.29 -13.04
N GLU A 233 -1.92 28.09 -12.53
CA GLU A 233 -1.89 26.85 -13.29
C GLU A 233 -3.28 26.31 -13.65
N LEU A 234 -4.36 26.99 -13.26
CA LEU A 234 -5.74 26.52 -13.34
C LEU A 234 -6.09 25.94 -14.72
N LYS A 235 -5.81 26.69 -15.79
CA LYS A 235 -6.10 26.25 -17.17
C LYS A 235 -5.31 25.01 -17.57
N GLN A 236 -4.05 24.91 -17.12
CA GLN A 236 -3.20 23.76 -17.35
C GLN A 236 -3.73 22.54 -16.61
N GLN A 237 -4.11 22.70 -15.34
CA GLN A 237 -4.70 21.61 -14.56
C GLN A 237 -6.03 21.13 -15.19
N ALA A 238 -6.91 22.05 -15.60
CA ALA A 238 -8.14 21.68 -16.31
C ALA A 238 -7.86 20.88 -17.58
N LEU A 239 -6.89 21.30 -18.39
CA LEU A 239 -6.49 20.58 -19.60
C LEU A 239 -5.97 19.16 -19.28
N MET A 240 -5.18 19.02 -18.22
CA MET A 240 -4.66 17.70 -17.82
C MET A 240 -5.77 16.76 -17.30
N HIS A 241 -6.79 17.29 -16.61
CA HIS A 241 -7.98 16.53 -16.23
C HIS A 241 -8.80 16.09 -17.47
N VAL A 242 -9.02 16.99 -18.43
CA VAL A 242 -9.69 16.63 -19.70
C VAL A 242 -8.93 15.54 -20.42
N ARG A 243 -7.61 15.69 -20.58
CA ARG A 243 -6.76 14.68 -21.22
C ARG A 243 -6.93 13.30 -20.57
N HIS A 244 -6.95 13.26 -19.24
CA HIS A 244 -7.14 12.00 -18.50
C HIS A 244 -8.51 11.38 -18.79
N ARG A 245 -9.59 12.17 -18.71
CA ARG A 245 -10.96 11.70 -18.97
C ARG A 245 -11.13 11.24 -20.41
N VAL A 246 -10.69 12.03 -21.38
CA VAL A 246 -10.75 11.67 -22.81
C VAL A 246 -10.01 10.37 -23.09
N LYS A 247 -8.80 10.22 -22.53
CA LYS A 247 -8.04 8.98 -22.68
C LYS A 247 -8.83 7.77 -22.19
N ARG A 248 -9.42 7.86 -21.00
CA ARG A 248 -10.23 6.79 -20.41
C ARG A 248 -11.49 6.47 -21.21
N ASP A 249 -12.21 7.50 -21.66
CA ASP A 249 -13.41 7.34 -22.47
C ASP A 249 -13.09 6.68 -23.83
N VAL A 250 -11.97 7.05 -24.44
CA VAL A 250 -11.51 6.42 -25.68
C VAL A 250 -11.11 4.97 -25.43
N GLU A 251 -10.32 4.67 -24.41
CA GLU A 251 -9.90 3.30 -24.07
C GLU A 251 -11.10 2.36 -23.88
N VAL A 252 -12.13 2.82 -23.17
CA VAL A 252 -13.33 1.99 -22.89
C VAL A 252 -14.17 1.76 -24.14
N ARG A 253 -14.27 2.76 -25.04
CA ARG A 253 -15.19 2.71 -26.18
C ARG A 253 -14.56 2.17 -27.48
N ILE A 254 -13.23 2.21 -27.61
CA ILE A 254 -12.51 1.67 -28.76
C ILE A 254 -12.39 0.14 -28.74
N ASP A 255 -12.69 -0.48 -27.62
CA ASP A 255 -12.56 -1.95 -27.42
C ASP A 255 -13.66 -2.77 -28.14
N GLN A 256 -14.41 -2.12 -29.04
CA GLN A 256 -15.43 -2.74 -29.90
C GLN A 256 -14.80 -3.40 -31.10
N ARG A 257 -15.46 -4.47 -31.62
CA ARG A 257 -15.03 -5.13 -32.85
C ARG A 257 -15.53 -4.36 -34.06
N PHE A 258 -14.61 -3.91 -34.90
CA PHE A 258 -14.94 -3.23 -36.16
C PHE A 258 -14.84 -4.20 -37.32
N ARG A 259 -15.73 -4.03 -38.33
CA ARG A 259 -15.77 -4.89 -39.52
C ARG A 259 -14.69 -4.53 -40.56
N ASN A 260 -14.32 -3.27 -40.66
CA ASN A 260 -13.31 -2.72 -41.56
C ASN A 260 -12.77 -1.39 -41.02
N ILE A 261 -11.76 -0.83 -41.72
CA ILE A 261 -11.09 0.41 -41.34
C ILE A 261 -12.04 1.61 -41.37
N SER A 262 -12.93 1.69 -42.38
CA SER A 262 -13.86 2.83 -42.51
C SER A 262 -14.83 2.90 -41.32
N ALA A 263 -15.31 1.75 -40.84
CA ALA A 263 -16.17 1.69 -39.67
C ALA A 263 -15.43 2.15 -38.40
N LEU A 264 -14.13 1.90 -38.28
CA LEU A 264 -13.31 2.42 -37.21
C LEU A 264 -13.13 3.94 -37.32
N GLU A 265 -12.86 4.46 -38.53
CA GLU A 265 -12.70 5.89 -38.77
C GLU A 265 -13.97 6.68 -38.44
N GLU A 266 -15.14 6.21 -38.92
CA GLU A 266 -16.45 6.80 -38.61
C GLU A 266 -16.69 6.82 -37.09
N HIS A 267 -16.47 5.69 -36.42
CA HIS A 267 -16.63 5.59 -34.97
C HIS A 267 -15.71 6.56 -34.19
N MET A 268 -14.46 6.74 -34.64
CA MET A 268 -13.53 7.68 -34.00
C MET A 268 -14.00 9.13 -34.11
N VAL A 269 -14.59 9.52 -35.28
CA VAL A 269 -15.14 10.87 -35.46
C VAL A 269 -16.36 11.09 -34.57
N GLU A 270 -17.27 10.13 -34.50
CA GLU A 270 -18.45 10.17 -33.64
C GLU A 270 -18.02 10.24 -32.15
N LEU A 271 -17.07 9.40 -31.73
CA LEU A 271 -16.57 9.32 -30.39
C LEU A 271 -16.01 10.66 -29.89
N VAL A 272 -15.22 11.36 -30.70
CA VAL A 272 -14.68 12.67 -30.35
C VAL A 272 -15.80 13.70 -30.14
N SER A 273 -16.84 13.64 -31.00
CA SER A 273 -18.02 14.52 -30.89
C SER A 273 -18.81 14.24 -29.61
N GLU A 274 -19.05 12.96 -29.30
CA GLU A 274 -19.78 12.54 -28.10
C GLU A 274 -19.05 12.87 -26.80
N ILE A 275 -17.74 12.64 -26.72
CA ILE A 275 -16.90 12.96 -25.56
C ILE A 275 -16.89 14.46 -25.31
N ASN A 276 -16.97 15.29 -26.37
CA ASN A 276 -16.96 16.74 -26.30
C ASN A 276 -15.85 17.32 -25.38
N PRO A 277 -14.57 17.16 -25.74
CA PRO A 277 -13.45 17.61 -24.90
C PRO A 277 -13.47 19.10 -24.56
N ARG A 278 -14.00 19.92 -25.50
CA ARG A 278 -14.13 21.37 -25.31
C ARG A 278 -15.13 21.71 -24.22
N GLY A 279 -16.30 21.08 -24.25
CA GLY A 279 -17.32 21.26 -23.20
C GLY A 279 -16.83 20.82 -21.81
N MET A 280 -16.10 19.70 -21.74
CA MET A 280 -15.46 19.24 -20.51
C MET A 280 -14.45 20.27 -19.99
N TYR A 281 -13.62 20.84 -20.86
CA TYR A 281 -12.63 21.84 -20.48
C TYR A 281 -13.28 23.10 -19.91
N ASP A 282 -14.28 23.62 -20.59
CA ASP A 282 -14.98 24.82 -20.18
C ASP A 282 -15.73 24.61 -18.85
N GLN A 283 -16.27 23.42 -18.63
CA GLN A 283 -16.89 23.03 -17.37
C GLN A 283 -15.88 22.99 -16.22
N LEU A 284 -14.73 22.31 -16.42
CA LEU A 284 -13.68 22.21 -15.41
C LEU A 284 -13.07 23.58 -15.08
N CYS A 285 -12.88 24.45 -16.07
CA CYS A 285 -12.42 25.80 -15.81
C CYS A 285 -13.40 26.57 -14.92
N ARG A 286 -14.71 26.46 -15.15
CA ARG A 286 -15.73 27.11 -14.28
C ARG A 286 -15.70 26.52 -12.87
N GLU A 287 -15.59 25.22 -12.73
CA GLU A 287 -15.50 24.52 -11.44
C GLU A 287 -14.27 24.98 -10.66
N PHE A 288 -13.10 25.02 -11.31
CA PHE A 288 -11.84 25.39 -10.67
C PHE A 288 -11.79 26.88 -10.28
N HIS A 289 -12.37 27.78 -11.10
CA HIS A 289 -12.55 29.16 -10.72
C HIS A 289 -13.48 29.31 -9.50
N ALA A 290 -14.54 28.51 -9.41
CA ALA A 290 -15.40 28.54 -8.23
C ALA A 290 -14.69 28.08 -6.94
N TYR A 291 -13.71 27.18 -7.02
CA TYR A 291 -12.86 26.80 -5.88
C TYR A 291 -11.93 27.95 -5.48
N GLU A 292 -11.33 28.61 -6.46
CA GLU A 292 -10.48 29.78 -6.25
C GLU A 292 -11.25 30.93 -5.59
N ASP A 293 -12.39 31.34 -6.17
CA ASP A 293 -13.22 32.45 -5.70
C ASP A 293 -13.70 32.26 -4.26
N LYS A 294 -14.04 31.02 -3.89
CA LYS A 294 -14.47 30.66 -2.53
C LYS A 294 -13.30 30.42 -1.58
N GLY A 295 -12.08 30.36 -2.09
CA GLY A 295 -10.93 29.93 -1.30
C GLY A 295 -11.09 28.52 -0.74
N ASP A 296 -11.72 27.61 -1.50
CA ASP A 296 -11.99 26.23 -1.10
C ASP A 296 -10.73 25.37 -1.21
N TYR A 297 -9.94 25.43 -0.15
CA TYR A 297 -8.67 24.76 -0.05
C TYR A 297 -8.76 23.23 -0.22
N ALA A 298 -9.77 22.61 0.37
CA ALA A 298 -9.95 21.16 0.32
C ALA A 298 -10.26 20.69 -1.11
N SER A 299 -11.14 21.39 -1.83
CA SER A 299 -11.42 21.10 -3.23
C SER A 299 -10.22 21.35 -4.14
N ILE A 300 -9.39 22.36 -3.84
CA ILE A 300 -8.13 22.58 -4.56
C ILE A 300 -7.18 21.40 -4.34
N LEU A 301 -6.92 20.94 -3.12
CA LEU A 301 -6.05 19.81 -2.85
C LEU A 301 -6.51 18.51 -3.53
N LYS A 302 -7.82 18.39 -3.75
CA LYS A 302 -8.44 17.22 -4.40
C LYS A 302 -8.15 17.14 -5.91
N VAL A 303 -7.95 18.29 -6.56
CA VAL A 303 -7.79 18.38 -8.03
C VAL A 303 -6.41 18.85 -8.47
N TYR A 304 -5.65 19.47 -7.55
CA TYR A 304 -4.34 20.04 -7.86
C TYR A 304 -3.23 18.98 -7.72
N ASN A 305 -2.88 18.39 -8.85
CA ASN A 305 -1.80 17.42 -8.95
C ASN A 305 -0.49 18.15 -9.31
N GLN A 306 0.32 18.50 -8.28
CA GLN A 306 1.54 19.29 -8.44
C GLN A 306 2.63 18.85 -7.44
N LYS A 307 3.63 18.10 -7.93
CA LYS A 307 4.73 17.54 -7.12
C LYS A 307 5.59 18.57 -6.39
N LEU A 308 5.61 19.82 -6.88
CA LEU A 308 6.37 20.91 -6.26
C LEU A 308 5.60 21.64 -5.15
N MET A 309 4.34 21.26 -4.92
CA MET A 309 3.42 21.97 -4.00
C MET A 309 4.03 22.20 -2.61
N ILE A 310 4.59 21.16 -1.98
CA ILE A 310 5.18 21.27 -0.64
C ILE A 310 6.34 22.28 -0.63
N GLY A 311 7.21 22.23 -1.64
CA GLY A 311 8.38 23.13 -1.74
C GLY A 311 7.97 24.58 -2.01
N GLU A 312 7.17 24.80 -3.03
CA GLU A 312 6.80 26.14 -3.50
C GLU A 312 5.79 26.86 -2.59
N SER A 313 4.99 26.11 -1.82
CA SER A 313 4.08 26.70 -0.83
C SER A 313 4.77 27.31 0.38
N ASN A 314 6.07 27.04 0.53
CA ASN A 314 6.87 27.47 1.67
C ASN A 314 6.42 26.86 3.03
N VAL A 315 5.59 25.79 3.01
CA VAL A 315 5.13 25.12 4.23
C VAL A 315 6.29 24.60 5.09
N PRO A 316 7.40 24.03 4.51
CA PRO A 316 8.52 23.58 5.34
C PRO A 316 9.09 24.71 6.20
N VAL A 317 9.41 25.85 5.61
CA VAL A 317 10.02 26.99 6.32
C VAL A 317 9.06 27.59 7.34
N LEU A 318 7.79 27.74 6.98
CA LEU A 318 6.76 28.25 7.89
C LEU A 318 6.56 27.36 9.11
N CYS A 319 6.68 26.04 8.94
CA CYS A 319 6.65 25.05 10.01
C CYS A 319 8.00 24.85 10.73
N GLY A 320 9.08 25.55 10.32
CA GLY A 320 10.40 25.46 10.96
C GLY A 320 11.28 24.31 10.49
N TYR A 321 11.10 23.86 9.25
CA TYR A 321 11.93 22.89 8.55
C TYR A 321 12.73 23.54 7.40
N LYS A 322 13.80 22.89 6.97
CA LYS A 322 14.72 23.47 5.95
C LYS A 322 14.17 23.37 4.53
N ASN A 323 13.57 22.23 4.19
CA ASN A 323 13.10 21.90 2.84
C ASN A 323 11.97 20.85 2.86
N LYS A 324 11.48 20.44 1.68
CA LYS A 324 10.43 19.42 1.48
C LYS A 324 10.75 18.12 2.23
N ASP A 325 11.96 17.57 2.03
CA ASP A 325 12.33 16.27 2.58
C ASP A 325 12.45 16.29 4.10
N ASP A 326 12.95 17.39 4.65
CA ASP A 326 13.03 17.61 6.09
C ASP A 326 11.64 17.75 6.72
N TYR A 327 10.70 18.43 6.04
CA TYR A 327 9.30 18.52 6.45
C TYR A 327 8.61 17.15 6.46
N ILE A 328 8.68 16.39 5.35
CA ILE A 328 8.09 15.05 5.25
C ILE A 328 8.67 14.15 6.35
N ARG A 329 9.99 14.13 6.52
CA ARG A 329 10.66 13.37 7.59
C ARG A 329 10.20 13.80 8.97
N GLY A 330 10.00 15.10 9.17
CA GLY A 330 9.47 15.67 10.40
C GLY A 330 8.08 15.15 10.73
N VAL A 331 7.15 15.14 9.76
CA VAL A 331 5.79 14.60 9.92
C VAL A 331 5.84 13.10 10.26
N LEU A 332 6.64 12.31 9.53
CA LEU A 332 6.80 10.89 9.80
C LEU A 332 7.37 10.63 11.21
N ASN A 333 8.28 11.47 11.68
CA ASN A 333 8.82 11.36 13.05
C ASN A 333 7.78 11.73 14.12
N ILE A 334 6.92 12.72 13.87
CA ILE A 334 5.79 13.03 14.74
C ILE A 334 4.87 11.81 14.84
N LEU A 335 4.52 11.18 13.70
CA LEU A 335 3.64 10.02 13.65
C LEU A 335 4.19 8.78 14.39
N LYS A 336 5.50 8.66 14.58
CA LYS A 336 6.12 7.60 15.39
C LYS A 336 5.93 7.80 16.89
N SER A 337 5.55 9.00 17.32
CA SER A 337 5.24 9.29 18.72
C SER A 337 3.74 9.06 19.01
N ASN A 338 3.41 8.92 20.29
CA ASN A 338 2.01 8.79 20.75
C ASN A 338 1.51 10.08 21.40
N ASN A 339 1.86 11.22 20.82
CA ASN A 339 1.40 12.52 21.29
C ASN A 339 0.10 12.99 20.62
N ILE A 340 -0.46 14.11 21.08
CA ILE A 340 -1.71 14.67 20.60
C ILE A 340 -1.61 15.05 19.12
N GLU A 341 -0.48 15.61 18.70
CA GLU A 341 -0.25 16.04 17.31
C GLU A 341 -0.16 14.84 16.37
N ALA A 342 0.48 13.74 16.79
CA ALA A 342 0.52 12.50 16.02
C ALA A 342 -0.89 11.93 15.81
N ASN A 343 -1.72 11.95 16.85
CA ASN A 343 -3.11 11.51 16.73
C ASN A 343 -3.92 12.42 15.81
N ALA A 344 -3.77 13.73 15.92
CA ALA A 344 -4.44 14.68 15.02
C ALA A 344 -4.06 14.45 13.54
N ILE A 345 -2.77 14.16 13.26
CA ILE A 345 -2.30 13.83 11.91
C ILE A 345 -2.91 12.52 11.42
N ARG A 346 -2.95 11.46 12.26
CA ARG A 346 -3.57 10.18 11.88
C ARG A 346 -5.05 10.35 11.53
N VAL A 347 -5.80 11.02 12.40
CA VAL A 347 -7.23 11.29 12.17
C VAL A 347 -7.43 12.07 10.87
N ALA A 348 -6.70 13.14 10.63
CA ALA A 348 -6.82 13.93 9.41
C ALA A 348 -6.56 13.10 8.14
N ILE A 349 -5.57 12.21 8.18
CA ILE A 349 -5.25 11.34 7.04
C ILE A 349 -6.31 10.24 6.87
N THR A 350 -6.77 9.59 7.94
CA THR A 350 -7.82 8.55 7.84
C THR A 350 -9.14 9.11 7.36
N GLU A 351 -9.55 10.28 7.83
CA GLU A 351 -10.74 10.99 7.35
C GLU A 351 -10.63 11.35 5.85
N CYS A 352 -9.43 11.67 5.39
CA CYS A 352 -9.18 11.94 3.96
C CYS A 352 -9.51 10.71 3.07
N PHE A 353 -9.42 9.49 3.61
CA PHE A 353 -9.88 8.26 2.93
C PHE A 353 -11.37 7.98 3.12
N GLY A 354 -12.08 8.77 3.91
CA GLY A 354 -13.48 8.53 4.27
C GLY A 354 -13.63 7.44 5.33
N ILE A 355 -12.58 7.16 6.10
CA ILE A 355 -12.60 6.26 7.24
C ILE A 355 -12.82 7.11 8.48
N THR A 356 -14.06 7.15 8.97
CA THR A 356 -14.36 7.74 10.28
C THR A 356 -14.11 6.68 11.34
N GLU A 357 -13.17 6.90 12.24
CA GLU A 357 -13.04 6.07 13.44
C GLU A 357 -14.33 6.16 14.26
N GLN A 358 -15.02 5.03 14.40
CA GLN A 358 -15.94 4.91 15.54
C GLN A 358 -15.06 4.79 16.78
N PRO A 359 -15.28 5.61 17.85
CA PRO A 359 -14.54 5.46 19.08
C PRO A 359 -14.75 4.02 19.58
N SER A 360 -13.66 3.27 19.68
CA SER A 360 -13.64 1.94 20.27
C SER A 360 -14.10 2.03 21.71
N ASN A 361 -15.34 1.67 21.95
CA ASN A 361 -15.97 1.54 23.26
C ASN A 361 -15.55 0.20 23.90
N ASP A 362 -14.25 0.01 24.09
CA ASP A 362 -13.71 -1.10 24.90
C ASP A 362 -13.15 -0.59 26.23
N GLN A 363 -14.04 0.08 26.99
CA GLN A 363 -14.00 0.07 28.45
C GLN A 363 -15.28 -0.61 28.96
N LYS A 364 -15.37 -1.92 28.85
CA LYS A 364 -16.26 -2.71 29.67
C LYS A 364 -15.44 -3.42 30.72
N THR A 365 -15.32 -2.72 31.86
CA THR A 365 -15.49 -3.21 33.25
C THR A 365 -15.16 -4.69 33.47
N LYS A 366 -13.98 -4.94 34.02
CA LYS A 366 -13.83 -6.04 34.99
C LYS A 366 -14.39 -5.54 36.32
N ASN A 367 -15.52 -6.06 36.73
CA ASN A 367 -15.88 -6.28 38.12
C ASN A 367 -15.76 -7.77 38.38
#